data_d642099de31bea799bcfa4a1e0d85520
#
_entry.id   d642099de31bea799bcfa4a1e0d85520
#
_cell.length_a   1.000
_cell.length_b   1.000
_cell.length_c   1.000
_cell.angle_alpha   90.00
_cell.angle_beta   90.00
_cell.angle_gamma   90.00
#
_symmetry.space_group_name_H-M   'P 1'
#
loop_
_entity.id
_entity.type
_entity.pdbx_description
1 polymer ?
#
loop_
_entity_poly.entity_id
_entity_poly.type
_entity_poly.pdbx_seq_one_letter_code
_entity_poly.pdbx_strand_id
1 'polypeptide(L)'
;MTSVGPPHSTRLYYRPTPLLREVVAACSALARPFRPTPWAVNRHLQLALLAFADGHDLPLLYDRCNVLRLGDGGCVSLEWSGLDADPATPTVVVLPTVCGDGQSMRRLVRDLRAHLGWRVVVCNRRGHGTLPLTTPRFSVLGSVADLRVQLAEIRRQVPGSPLYGVGVSAGSGLLVRALGEDGDATPFTAAIASCPGYDTTRAFGRVHRPYDRYLTRMLKAHFLERHAYVLRGHAGYAEGLTSRTVEEFQDRCHPLAGFASVADYHAATNPMAVAERIRVPLLVLNAADDPVCVVENVLEHLGLVDVVAESLIALTSRGSHCAFFEGTRRPGSWAHRVIAQYLRAVDDALRPRPRTSGRPEERAAAGTHPST
;
A
#
# COMPACT_ATOMS: atom_id res chain seq x y z
N MET A 1 11.87 -27.86 -0.18
CA MET A 1 11.63 -27.68 1.29
C MET A 1 12.40 -26.46 1.75
N THR A 2 11.79 -25.31 1.76
CA THR A 2 12.41 -24.08 2.28
C THR A 2 12.21 -24.06 3.79
N SER A 3 13.29 -24.20 4.55
CA SER A 3 13.25 -24.08 5.99
C SER A 3 12.69 -22.71 6.36
N VAL A 4 11.55 -22.68 7.04
CA VAL A 4 11.08 -21.48 7.74
C VAL A 4 12.21 -21.11 8.71
N GLY A 5 12.80 -19.92 8.55
CA GLY A 5 13.90 -19.46 9.41
C GLY A 5 13.51 -19.43 10.89
N PRO A 6 14.44 -19.12 11.78
CA PRO A 6 14.20 -19.13 13.21
C PRO A 6 12.99 -18.26 13.57
N PRO A 7 12.24 -18.58 14.64
CA PRO A 7 11.11 -17.78 15.10
C PRO A 7 11.57 -16.32 15.26
N HIS A 8 10.73 -15.37 14.76
CA HIS A 8 10.98 -13.92 14.72
C HIS A 8 11.97 -13.41 13.67
N SER A 9 12.28 -14.19 12.61
CA SER A 9 13.12 -13.70 11.51
C SER A 9 12.33 -12.78 10.55
N THR A 10 13.01 -11.75 10.02
CA THR A 10 12.59 -11.02 8.83
C THR A 10 13.55 -11.39 7.71
N ARG A 11 13.04 -11.96 6.62
CA ARG A 11 13.85 -12.28 5.43
C ARG A 11 13.67 -11.16 4.42
N LEU A 12 14.79 -10.70 3.86
CA LEU A 12 14.82 -9.70 2.82
C LEU A 12 15.25 -10.37 1.51
N TYR A 13 14.45 -10.17 0.45
CA TYR A 13 14.76 -10.63 -0.90
C TYR A 13 14.85 -9.39 -1.78
N TYR A 14 16.01 -9.14 -2.37
CA TYR A 14 16.26 -8.01 -3.26
C TYR A 14 17.57 -8.19 -4.00
N ARG A 15 17.72 -7.50 -5.12
CA ARG A 15 19.01 -7.34 -5.79
C ARG A 15 19.78 -6.21 -5.10
N PRO A 16 21.04 -6.39 -4.72
CA PRO A 16 21.79 -5.39 -3.94
C PRO A 16 22.27 -4.22 -4.85
N THR A 17 21.34 -3.46 -5.44
CA THR A 17 21.64 -2.24 -6.16
C THR A 17 22.24 -1.18 -5.21
N PRO A 18 22.93 -0.15 -5.71
CA PRO A 18 23.44 0.93 -4.84
C PRO A 18 22.32 1.57 -4.01
N LEU A 19 21.15 1.86 -4.62
CA LEU A 19 20.00 2.44 -3.93
C LEU A 19 19.48 1.53 -2.82
N LEU A 20 19.21 0.25 -3.12
CA LEU A 20 18.64 -0.65 -2.13
C LEU A 20 19.61 -0.98 -1.00
N ARG A 21 20.93 -1.01 -1.24
CA ARG A 21 21.93 -1.14 -0.15
C ARG A 21 21.86 0.05 0.81
N GLU A 22 21.80 1.28 0.28
CA GLU A 22 21.69 2.50 1.09
C GLU A 22 20.36 2.51 1.88
N VAL A 23 19.24 2.22 1.21
CA VAL A 23 17.90 2.18 1.82
C VAL A 23 17.80 1.12 2.91
N VAL A 24 18.26 -0.11 2.67
CA VAL A 24 18.23 -1.19 3.66
C VAL A 24 19.13 -0.86 4.86
N ALA A 25 20.30 -0.27 4.63
CA ALA A 25 21.21 0.15 5.72
C ALA A 25 20.58 1.26 6.58
N ALA A 26 19.85 2.20 5.97
CA ALA A 26 19.16 3.29 6.67
C ALA A 26 17.89 2.84 7.41
N CYS A 27 17.29 1.73 6.99
CA CYS A 27 16.02 1.23 7.54
C CYS A 27 16.23 0.31 8.75
N SER A 28 16.51 0.89 9.92
CA SER A 28 16.83 0.15 11.16
C SER A 28 15.74 -0.85 11.60
N ALA A 29 14.47 -0.62 11.20
CA ALA A 29 13.37 -1.53 11.47
C ALA A 29 13.47 -2.83 10.65
N LEU A 30 14.06 -2.81 9.45
CA LEU A 30 14.33 -4.01 8.66
C LEU A 30 15.57 -4.76 9.14
N ALA A 31 16.53 -4.06 9.74
CA ALA A 31 17.75 -4.66 10.29
C ALA A 31 17.51 -5.51 11.55
N ARG A 32 16.37 -5.32 12.22
CA ARG A 32 15.99 -6.05 13.44
C ARG A 32 14.86 -7.01 13.16
N PRO A 33 14.87 -8.22 13.75
CA PRO A 33 13.74 -9.14 13.64
C PRO A 33 12.46 -8.50 14.20
N PHE A 34 11.34 -8.66 13.50
CA PHE A 34 10.03 -8.31 14.03
C PHE A 34 9.72 -9.21 15.24
N ARG A 35 9.39 -8.59 16.36
CA ARG A 35 9.00 -9.29 17.60
C ARG A 35 7.56 -8.93 17.95
N PRO A 36 6.59 -9.81 17.69
CA PRO A 36 5.19 -9.53 18.00
C PRO A 36 4.99 -9.26 19.48
N THR A 37 3.98 -8.45 19.79
CA THR A 37 3.50 -8.21 21.16
C THR A 37 3.40 -9.55 21.92
N PRO A 38 4.05 -9.72 23.11
CA PRO A 38 4.20 -11.03 23.77
C PRO A 38 2.89 -11.74 24.07
N TRP A 39 1.82 -11.01 24.37
CA TRP A 39 0.49 -11.57 24.63
C TRP A 39 -0.36 -11.73 23.36
N ALA A 40 0.13 -11.28 22.20
CA ALA A 40 -0.51 -11.41 20.88
C ALA A 40 0.47 -11.99 19.85
N VAL A 41 1.20 -13.06 20.18
CA VAL A 41 2.15 -13.73 19.28
C VAL A 41 1.42 -14.49 18.18
N ASN A 42 0.21 -14.97 18.45
CA ASN A 42 -0.59 -15.73 17.50
C ASN A 42 -1.24 -14.79 16.47
N ARG A 43 -1.23 -15.22 15.18
CA ARG A 43 -1.83 -14.45 14.07
C ARG A 43 -3.29 -14.02 14.31
N HIS A 44 -4.08 -14.84 14.99
CA HIS A 44 -5.48 -14.52 15.29
C HIS A 44 -5.60 -13.41 16.34
N LEU A 45 -4.72 -13.42 17.34
CA LEU A 45 -4.64 -12.36 18.34
C LEU A 45 -4.10 -11.06 17.75
N GLN A 46 -3.16 -11.13 16.80
CA GLN A 46 -2.70 -9.95 16.04
C GLN A 46 -3.87 -9.30 15.28
N LEU A 47 -4.73 -10.11 14.60
CA LEU A 47 -5.91 -9.60 13.89
C LEU A 47 -6.98 -9.06 14.84
N ALA A 48 -7.21 -9.73 15.97
CA ALA A 48 -8.10 -9.22 16.99
C ALA A 48 -7.59 -7.86 17.53
N LEU A 49 -6.28 -7.76 17.79
CA LEU A 49 -5.67 -6.51 18.23
C LEU A 49 -5.82 -5.41 17.18
N LEU A 50 -5.68 -5.73 15.88
CA LEU A 50 -5.93 -4.78 14.79
C LEU A 50 -7.37 -4.26 14.84
N ALA A 51 -8.35 -5.15 14.94
CA ALA A 51 -9.75 -4.78 15.01
C ALA A 51 -10.09 -3.89 16.23
N PHE A 52 -9.44 -4.15 17.39
CA PHE A 52 -9.60 -3.32 18.59
C PHE A 52 -8.80 -2.01 18.51
N ALA A 53 -7.61 -2.04 17.91
CA ALA A 53 -6.69 -0.91 17.86
C ALA A 53 -7.10 0.14 16.84
N ASP A 54 -7.85 -0.23 15.82
CA ASP A 54 -8.53 0.71 14.91
C ASP A 54 -9.70 1.42 15.61
N GLY A 55 -9.78 1.23 16.93
CA GLY A 55 -10.77 1.72 17.84
C GLY A 55 -11.15 3.18 17.68
N HIS A 56 -12.35 3.46 18.10
CA HIS A 56 -13.13 4.67 17.91
C HIS A 56 -12.54 5.93 18.59
N ASP A 57 -11.46 5.79 19.36
CA ASP A 57 -10.94 6.84 20.26
C ASP A 57 -9.82 7.72 19.66
N LEU A 58 -9.43 7.50 18.39
CA LEU A 58 -8.47 8.37 17.74
C LEU A 58 -9.18 9.60 17.18
N PRO A 59 -8.70 10.84 17.47
CA PRO A 59 -9.29 12.04 16.92
C PRO A 59 -9.25 12.04 15.39
N LEU A 60 -10.20 12.71 14.78
CA LEU A 60 -10.23 12.93 13.33
C LEU A 60 -8.94 13.62 12.92
N LEU A 61 -8.22 13.05 11.96
CA LEU A 61 -6.90 13.52 11.52
C LEU A 61 -6.95 14.20 10.16
N TYR A 62 -8.15 14.37 9.58
CA TYR A 62 -8.31 14.88 8.24
C TYR A 62 -8.72 16.34 8.27
N ASP A 63 -7.89 17.18 7.65
CA ASP A 63 -8.10 18.63 7.53
C ASP A 63 -9.15 18.94 6.47
N ARG A 64 -9.25 18.06 5.44
CA ARG A 64 -10.14 18.26 4.29
C ARG A 64 -10.56 16.93 3.69
N CYS A 65 -11.79 16.89 3.21
CA CYS A 65 -12.31 15.85 2.32
C CYS A 65 -12.74 16.48 0.98
N ASN A 66 -12.16 16.02 -0.11
CA ASN A 66 -12.52 16.42 -1.47
C ASN A 66 -13.28 15.28 -2.14
N VAL A 67 -14.51 15.53 -2.55
CA VAL A 67 -15.30 14.61 -3.38
C VAL A 67 -15.06 14.94 -4.85
N LEU A 68 -14.68 13.93 -5.62
CA LEU A 68 -14.42 14.05 -7.06
C LEU A 68 -15.52 13.32 -7.83
N ARG A 69 -16.13 14.01 -8.79
CA ARG A 69 -17.07 13.39 -9.73
C ARG A 69 -16.30 12.79 -10.89
N LEU A 70 -16.67 11.58 -11.25
CA LEU A 70 -16.11 10.84 -12.37
C LEU A 70 -16.95 11.05 -13.63
N GLY A 71 -16.39 10.79 -14.80
CA GLY A 71 -17.06 11.01 -16.08
C GLY A 71 -18.33 10.19 -16.29
N ASP A 72 -18.47 9.06 -15.58
CA ASP A 72 -19.67 8.21 -15.60
C ASP A 72 -20.72 8.59 -14.53
N GLY A 73 -20.54 9.71 -13.82
CA GLY A 73 -21.39 10.15 -12.72
C GLY A 73 -21.08 9.51 -11.36
N GLY A 74 -20.12 8.59 -11.29
CA GLY A 74 -19.60 8.04 -10.03
C GLY A 74 -18.85 9.07 -9.19
N CYS A 75 -18.58 8.73 -7.93
CA CYS A 75 -17.80 9.58 -7.03
C CYS A 75 -16.71 8.79 -6.31
N VAL A 76 -15.56 9.46 -6.11
CA VAL A 76 -14.46 9.04 -5.25
C VAL A 76 -14.08 10.21 -4.33
N SER A 77 -13.28 9.99 -3.28
CA SER A 77 -12.83 11.11 -2.45
C SER A 77 -11.37 11.02 -2.06
N LEU A 78 -10.85 12.19 -1.65
CA LEU A 78 -9.53 12.39 -1.07
C LEU A 78 -9.70 12.92 0.35
N GLU A 79 -9.14 12.23 1.34
CA GLU A 79 -9.10 12.68 2.72
C GLU A 79 -7.67 13.07 3.08
N TRP A 80 -7.47 14.36 3.36
CA TRP A 80 -6.16 14.98 3.56
C TRP A 80 -5.81 15.13 5.03
N SER A 81 -4.54 14.88 5.36
CA SER A 81 -3.94 15.22 6.66
C SER A 81 -2.62 15.96 6.43
N GLY A 82 -2.51 17.18 6.96
CA GLY A 82 -1.38 18.10 6.81
C GLY A 82 -1.33 18.77 5.45
N LEU A 83 -2.47 19.14 4.88
CA LEU A 83 -2.56 19.80 3.57
C LEU A 83 -1.90 21.20 3.57
N ASP A 84 -1.89 21.88 4.71
CA ASP A 84 -1.28 23.18 4.94
C ASP A 84 0.24 23.17 5.13
N ALA A 85 0.88 22.00 5.06
CA ALA A 85 2.33 21.90 5.15
C ALA A 85 3.02 22.62 3.98
N ASP A 86 4.32 22.93 4.16
CA ASP A 86 5.15 23.57 3.13
C ASP A 86 4.98 22.91 1.76
N PRO A 87 4.85 23.67 0.66
CA PRO A 87 4.67 23.11 -0.69
C PRO A 87 5.70 22.04 -1.08
N ALA A 88 6.95 22.15 -0.64
CA ALA A 88 8.01 21.16 -0.90
C ALA A 88 7.88 19.87 -0.07
N THR A 89 6.99 19.84 0.93
CA THR A 89 6.79 18.64 1.77
C THR A 89 6.30 17.47 0.91
N PRO A 90 6.91 16.28 0.99
CA PRO A 90 6.43 15.11 0.28
C PRO A 90 5.02 14.70 0.71
N THR A 91 4.32 13.99 -0.18
CA THR A 91 2.95 13.52 0.05
C THR A 91 2.87 12.01 -0.06
N VAL A 92 2.34 11.36 0.97
CA VAL A 92 2.03 9.92 0.96
C VAL A 92 0.59 9.71 0.53
N VAL A 93 0.41 8.97 -0.56
CA VAL A 93 -0.89 8.57 -1.09
C VAL A 93 -1.22 7.18 -0.58
N VAL A 94 -2.24 7.06 0.26
CA VAL A 94 -2.66 5.81 0.89
C VAL A 94 -3.86 5.22 0.14
N LEU A 95 -3.73 3.97 -0.29
CA LEU A 95 -4.80 3.17 -0.90
C LEU A 95 -5.29 2.15 0.13
N PRO A 96 -6.54 2.26 0.61
CA PRO A 96 -7.07 1.44 1.70
C PRO A 96 -7.29 -0.03 1.34
N THR A 97 -7.54 -0.84 2.37
CA THR A 97 -7.95 -2.25 2.27
C THR A 97 -9.28 -2.41 1.52
N VAL A 98 -9.72 -3.64 1.28
CA VAL A 98 -10.88 -3.96 0.41
C VAL A 98 -12.18 -3.24 0.80
N CYS A 99 -12.50 -3.12 2.08
CA CYS A 99 -13.62 -2.34 2.61
C CYS A 99 -13.16 -1.10 3.39
N GLY A 100 -11.88 -0.77 3.29
CA GLY A 100 -11.27 0.31 4.05
C GLY A 100 -11.52 1.68 3.42
N ASP A 101 -11.43 2.69 4.27
CA ASP A 101 -11.58 4.11 3.99
C ASP A 101 -10.60 4.92 4.84
N GLY A 102 -10.68 6.25 4.80
CA GLY A 102 -9.85 7.10 5.63
C GLY A 102 -9.99 6.80 7.11
N GLN A 103 -11.21 6.48 7.58
CA GLN A 103 -11.46 6.18 8.97
C GLN A 103 -10.71 4.91 9.43
N SER A 104 -10.70 3.87 8.61
CA SER A 104 -9.95 2.64 8.88
C SER A 104 -8.44 2.82 8.77
N MET A 105 -7.97 3.79 7.96
CA MET A 105 -6.55 4.09 7.77
C MET A 105 -5.98 5.12 8.77
N ARG A 106 -6.79 5.69 9.65
CA ARG A 106 -6.37 6.80 10.55
C ARG A 106 -5.15 6.48 11.41
N ARG A 107 -4.97 5.22 11.87
CA ARG A 107 -3.78 4.81 12.61
C ARG A 107 -2.52 4.90 11.74
N LEU A 108 -2.58 4.38 10.51
CA LEU A 108 -1.49 4.48 9.55
C LEU A 108 -1.18 5.96 9.26
N VAL A 109 -2.20 6.77 8.98
CA VAL A 109 -2.06 8.20 8.71
C VAL A 109 -1.40 8.93 9.88
N ARG A 110 -1.86 8.69 11.12
CA ARG A 110 -1.26 9.27 12.31
C ARG A 110 0.20 8.88 12.47
N ASP A 111 0.52 7.60 12.32
CA ASP A 111 1.87 7.09 12.52
C ASP A 111 2.82 7.62 11.42
N LEU A 112 2.37 7.70 10.16
CA LEU A 112 3.14 8.32 9.07
C LEU A 112 3.37 9.82 9.33
N ARG A 113 2.34 10.55 9.75
CA ARG A 113 2.47 11.96 10.12
C ARG A 113 3.48 12.16 11.25
N ALA A 114 3.40 11.32 12.28
CA ALA A 114 4.30 11.40 13.45
C ALA A 114 5.76 11.08 13.08
N HIS A 115 6.00 10.08 12.22
CA HIS A 115 7.34 9.67 11.86
C HIS A 115 7.99 10.51 10.76
N LEU A 116 7.21 11.00 9.80
CA LEU A 116 7.72 11.68 8.61
C LEU A 116 7.51 13.20 8.65
N GLY A 117 6.46 13.69 9.29
CA GLY A 117 6.01 15.07 9.14
C GLY A 117 5.41 15.38 7.75
N TRP A 118 5.30 14.39 6.87
CA TRP A 118 4.82 14.56 5.49
C TRP A 118 3.30 14.66 5.41
N ARG A 119 2.79 15.22 4.30
CA ARG A 119 1.36 15.12 3.99
C ARG A 119 0.95 13.68 3.79
N VAL A 120 -0.29 13.38 4.16
CA VAL A 120 -0.90 12.09 3.84
C VAL A 120 -2.26 12.35 3.23
N VAL A 121 -2.57 11.65 2.14
CA VAL A 121 -3.89 11.66 1.51
C VAL A 121 -4.38 10.24 1.33
N VAL A 122 -5.60 9.97 1.77
CA VAL A 122 -6.26 8.68 1.59
C VAL A 122 -7.19 8.76 0.40
N CYS A 123 -7.04 7.84 -0.56
CA CYS A 123 -7.86 7.71 -1.75
C CYS A 123 -9.02 6.75 -1.49
N ASN A 124 -10.19 7.26 -1.19
CA ASN A 124 -11.40 6.44 -1.05
C ASN A 124 -11.98 6.08 -2.40
N ARG A 125 -12.34 4.81 -2.56
CA ARG A 125 -12.97 4.28 -3.77
C ARG A 125 -14.47 4.58 -3.80
N ARG A 126 -15.13 4.28 -4.92
CA ARG A 126 -16.59 4.42 -5.07
C ARG A 126 -17.33 3.67 -3.96
N GLY A 127 -18.30 4.32 -3.32
CA GLY A 127 -19.10 3.74 -2.24
C GLY A 127 -18.37 3.47 -0.93
N HIS A 128 -17.12 3.96 -0.77
CA HIS A 128 -16.36 3.84 0.48
C HIS A 128 -16.47 5.10 1.34
N GLY A 129 -16.18 4.94 2.63
CA GLY A 129 -16.29 6.02 3.60
C GLY A 129 -17.73 6.51 3.74
N THR A 130 -17.92 7.81 3.76
CA THR A 130 -19.25 8.44 3.82
C THR A 130 -19.88 8.66 2.46
N LEU A 131 -19.19 8.29 1.36
CA LEU A 131 -19.69 8.51 0.01
C LEU A 131 -20.82 7.53 -0.33
N PRO A 132 -21.95 8.03 -0.88
CA PRO A 132 -22.92 7.17 -1.50
C PRO A 132 -22.36 6.58 -2.81
N LEU A 133 -22.82 5.40 -3.18
CA LEU A 133 -22.63 4.90 -4.54
C LEU A 133 -23.66 5.57 -5.44
N THR A 134 -23.21 6.38 -6.40
CA THR A 134 -24.07 7.22 -7.25
C THR A 134 -24.37 6.60 -8.61
N THR A 135 -23.66 5.53 -8.96
CA THR A 135 -23.87 4.73 -10.19
C THR A 135 -23.82 3.26 -9.86
N PRO A 136 -24.45 2.35 -10.62
CA PRO A 136 -24.41 0.91 -10.37
C PRO A 136 -23.06 0.31 -10.76
N ARG A 137 -21.97 0.96 -10.34
CA ARG A 137 -20.61 0.57 -10.68
C ARG A 137 -19.67 0.70 -9.49
N PHE A 138 -19.01 -0.40 -9.13
CA PHE A 138 -17.90 -0.44 -8.17
C PHE A 138 -16.87 -1.48 -8.61
N SER A 139 -15.68 -1.41 -8.06
CA SER A 139 -14.67 -2.46 -8.19
C SER A 139 -14.15 -2.86 -6.82
N VAL A 140 -14.21 -4.15 -6.51
CA VAL A 140 -13.76 -4.70 -5.22
C VAL A 140 -12.27 -4.42 -5.00
N LEU A 141 -11.46 -4.60 -6.05
CA LEU A 141 -10.02 -4.38 -6.01
C LEU A 141 -9.62 -2.92 -6.35
N GLY A 142 -10.58 -2.10 -6.76
CA GLY A 142 -10.34 -0.73 -7.22
C GLY A 142 -10.24 -0.63 -8.74
N SER A 143 -10.15 0.60 -9.22
CA SER A 143 -10.03 0.96 -10.63
C SER A 143 -8.82 1.87 -10.82
N VAL A 144 -7.89 1.50 -11.69
CA VAL A 144 -6.72 2.34 -12.03
C VAL A 144 -7.18 3.64 -12.70
N ALA A 145 -8.25 3.59 -13.49
CA ALA A 145 -8.81 4.80 -14.11
C ALA A 145 -9.32 5.79 -13.06
N ASP A 146 -10.05 5.32 -12.03
CA ASP A 146 -10.51 6.17 -10.93
C ASP A 146 -9.31 6.71 -10.12
N LEU A 147 -8.30 5.89 -9.87
CA LEU A 147 -7.08 6.30 -9.18
C LEU A 147 -6.33 7.40 -9.95
N ARG A 148 -6.26 7.32 -11.28
CA ARG A 148 -5.63 8.36 -12.11
C ARG A 148 -6.35 9.73 -11.96
N VAL A 149 -7.69 9.73 -11.85
CA VAL A 149 -8.43 10.97 -11.57
C VAL A 149 -8.07 11.53 -10.18
N GLN A 150 -7.95 10.67 -9.17
CA GLN A 150 -7.53 11.06 -7.83
C GLN A 150 -6.09 11.61 -7.84
N LEU A 151 -5.16 10.95 -8.53
CA LEU A 151 -3.75 11.38 -8.64
C LEU A 151 -3.62 12.72 -9.39
N ALA A 152 -4.41 12.93 -10.44
CA ALA A 152 -4.44 14.21 -11.15
C ALA A 152 -4.89 15.35 -10.22
N GLU A 153 -5.92 15.13 -9.42
CA GLU A 153 -6.37 16.11 -8.42
C GLU A 153 -5.33 16.35 -7.33
N ILE A 154 -4.67 15.28 -6.83
CA ILE A 154 -3.57 15.40 -5.87
C ILE A 154 -2.46 16.29 -6.46
N ARG A 155 -2.04 16.04 -7.70
CA ARG A 155 -1.03 16.86 -8.38
C ARG A 155 -1.45 18.31 -8.53
N ARG A 156 -2.73 18.57 -8.81
CA ARG A 156 -3.29 19.92 -8.89
C ARG A 156 -3.20 20.66 -7.55
N GLN A 157 -3.45 19.97 -6.42
CA GLN A 157 -3.43 20.58 -5.09
C GLN A 157 -2.01 20.76 -4.52
N VAL A 158 -1.10 19.85 -4.84
CA VAL A 158 0.28 19.86 -4.35
C VAL A 158 1.27 19.74 -5.52
N PRO A 159 1.32 20.76 -6.40
CA PRO A 159 2.21 20.74 -7.56
C PRO A 159 3.68 20.68 -7.11
N GLY A 160 4.48 19.82 -7.76
CA GLY A 160 5.90 19.67 -7.42
C GLY A 160 6.22 18.84 -6.17
N SER A 161 5.25 18.51 -5.31
CA SER A 161 5.47 17.62 -4.18
C SER A 161 5.85 16.21 -4.64
N PRO A 162 6.94 15.58 -4.14
CA PRO A 162 7.21 14.17 -4.38
C PRO A 162 6.06 13.31 -3.85
N LEU A 163 5.56 12.35 -4.66
CA LEU A 163 4.48 11.46 -4.28
C LEU A 163 5.01 10.06 -3.95
N TYR A 164 4.56 9.50 -2.84
CA TYR A 164 4.89 8.16 -2.36
C TYR A 164 3.62 7.35 -2.20
N GLY A 165 3.56 6.17 -2.83
CA GLY A 165 2.39 5.30 -2.76
C GLY A 165 2.47 4.31 -1.60
N VAL A 166 1.39 4.16 -0.82
CA VAL A 166 1.25 3.09 0.18
C VAL A 166 -0.08 2.38 -0.04
N GLY A 167 -0.02 1.17 -0.58
CA GLY A 167 -1.19 0.31 -0.72
C GLY A 167 -1.26 -0.73 0.40
N VAL A 168 -2.44 -0.92 0.96
CA VAL A 168 -2.68 -1.88 2.06
C VAL A 168 -3.66 -2.94 1.59
N SER A 169 -3.29 -4.23 1.66
CA SER A 169 -4.13 -5.36 1.23
C SER A 169 -4.63 -5.17 -0.22
N ALA A 170 -5.93 -5.06 -0.48
CA ALA A 170 -6.49 -4.79 -1.81
C ALA A 170 -5.93 -3.50 -2.43
N GLY A 171 -5.67 -2.46 -1.63
CA GLY A 171 -5.03 -1.23 -2.09
C GLY A 171 -3.61 -1.44 -2.60
N SER A 172 -2.89 -2.46 -2.10
CA SER A 172 -1.56 -2.81 -2.61
C SER A 172 -1.62 -3.39 -4.03
N GLY A 173 -2.64 -4.21 -4.32
CA GLY A 173 -2.89 -4.73 -5.67
C GLY A 173 -3.20 -3.60 -6.66
N LEU A 174 -4.07 -2.67 -6.27
CA LEU A 174 -4.39 -1.48 -7.08
C LEU A 174 -3.14 -0.62 -7.35
N LEU A 175 -2.31 -0.40 -6.32
CA LEU A 175 -1.07 0.36 -6.45
C LEU A 175 -0.09 -0.30 -7.42
N VAL A 176 0.20 -1.59 -7.21
CA VAL A 176 1.11 -2.37 -8.07
C VAL A 176 0.61 -2.40 -9.52
N ARG A 177 -0.70 -2.57 -9.71
CA ARG A 177 -1.33 -2.52 -11.03
C ARG A 177 -1.14 -1.16 -11.70
N ALA A 178 -1.41 -0.06 -11.00
CA ALA A 178 -1.21 1.30 -11.51
C ALA A 178 0.26 1.57 -11.87
N LEU A 179 1.20 1.19 -10.99
CA LEU A 179 2.63 1.34 -11.24
C LEU A 179 3.09 0.59 -12.49
N GLY A 180 2.59 -0.63 -12.70
CA GLY A 180 2.94 -1.43 -13.88
C GLY A 180 2.28 -0.93 -15.16
N GLU A 181 1.03 -0.42 -15.10
CA GLU A 181 0.38 0.19 -16.25
C GLU A 181 1.04 1.49 -16.69
N ASP A 182 1.42 2.34 -15.73
CA ASP A 182 1.98 3.65 -16.00
C ASP A 182 3.50 3.60 -16.29
N GLY A 183 4.22 2.58 -15.80
CA GLY A 183 5.66 2.41 -16.05
C GLY A 183 6.45 3.67 -15.71
N ASP A 184 7.19 4.20 -16.71
CA ASP A 184 7.97 5.43 -16.55
C ASP A 184 7.12 6.70 -16.38
N ALA A 185 5.83 6.66 -16.75
CA ALA A 185 4.92 7.79 -16.59
C ALA A 185 4.28 7.87 -15.20
N THR A 186 4.59 6.93 -14.30
CA THR A 186 4.02 6.94 -12.95
C THR A 186 4.36 8.23 -12.21
N PRO A 187 3.38 8.85 -11.50
CA PRO A 187 3.66 10.04 -10.70
C PRO A 187 4.37 9.74 -9.38
N PHE A 188 4.53 8.47 -9.01
CA PHE A 188 5.14 8.09 -7.74
C PHE A 188 6.67 8.08 -7.81
N THR A 189 7.32 8.58 -6.75
CA THR A 189 8.76 8.50 -6.53
C THR A 189 9.17 7.11 -6.02
N ALA A 190 8.38 6.52 -5.15
CA ALA A 190 8.51 5.16 -4.65
C ALA A 190 7.18 4.64 -4.12
N ALA A 191 7.08 3.34 -3.88
CA ALA A 191 5.85 2.71 -3.44
C ALA A 191 6.07 1.59 -2.42
N ILE A 192 5.01 1.30 -1.65
CA ILE A 192 4.95 0.19 -0.71
C ILE A 192 3.66 -0.59 -0.93
N ALA A 193 3.79 -1.89 -1.11
CA ALA A 193 2.70 -2.85 -1.13
C ALA A 193 2.70 -3.65 0.19
N SER A 194 1.78 -3.32 1.10
CA SER A 194 1.64 -4.00 2.39
C SER A 194 0.61 -5.11 2.29
N CYS A 195 1.03 -6.34 2.55
CA CYS A 195 0.23 -7.57 2.48
C CYS A 195 -0.51 -7.74 1.14
N PRO A 196 0.18 -7.66 -0.03
CA PRO A 196 -0.45 -7.93 -1.31
C PRO A 196 -0.82 -9.41 -1.47
N GLY A 197 -1.89 -9.66 -2.23
CA GLY A 197 -2.29 -11.01 -2.64
C GLY A 197 -1.49 -11.55 -3.84
N TYR A 198 -0.74 -10.69 -4.54
CA TYR A 198 -0.04 -10.98 -5.80
C TYR A 198 -1.02 -11.35 -6.93
N ASP A 199 -0.96 -12.56 -7.45
CA ASP A 199 -1.85 -13.04 -8.51
C ASP A 199 -3.28 -13.25 -7.97
N THR A 200 -4.19 -12.35 -8.33
CA THR A 200 -5.57 -12.35 -7.85
C THR A 200 -6.40 -13.53 -8.38
N THR A 201 -5.98 -14.14 -9.50
CA THR A 201 -6.66 -15.34 -10.05
C THR A 201 -6.47 -16.58 -9.19
N ARG A 202 -5.45 -16.59 -8.33
CA ARG A 202 -5.10 -17.73 -7.45
C ARG A 202 -5.21 -17.40 -5.97
N ALA A 203 -4.99 -16.14 -5.61
CA ALA A 203 -4.88 -15.71 -4.21
C ALA A 203 -6.17 -15.92 -3.43
N PHE A 204 -7.32 -15.63 -4.04
CA PHE A 204 -8.62 -15.72 -3.35
C PHE A 204 -9.02 -17.14 -2.99
N GLY A 205 -8.72 -18.14 -3.84
CA GLY A 205 -8.96 -19.55 -3.55
C GLY A 205 -8.09 -20.12 -2.42
N ARG A 206 -7.05 -19.38 -1.98
CA ARG A 206 -6.11 -19.79 -0.91
C ARG A 206 -6.42 -19.19 0.46
N VAL A 207 -7.36 -18.26 0.54
CA VAL A 207 -7.77 -17.64 1.82
C VAL A 207 -8.24 -18.72 2.79
N HIS A 208 -7.75 -18.68 4.03
CA HIS A 208 -8.15 -19.69 5.02
C HIS A 208 -9.65 -19.62 5.29
N ARG A 209 -10.35 -20.77 5.26
CA ARG A 209 -11.82 -20.89 5.30
C ARG A 209 -12.55 -20.00 6.32
N PRO A 210 -12.11 -19.85 7.59
CA PRO A 210 -12.81 -18.96 8.54
C PRO A 210 -12.77 -17.50 8.10
N TYR A 211 -11.63 -17.06 7.56
CA TYR A 211 -11.42 -15.70 7.06
C TYR A 211 -12.13 -15.46 5.73
N ASP A 212 -12.13 -16.45 4.85
CA ASP A 212 -12.84 -16.40 3.58
C ASP A 212 -14.36 -16.18 3.81
N ARG A 213 -14.96 -16.96 4.73
CA ARG A 213 -16.38 -16.77 5.11
C ARG A 213 -16.66 -15.39 5.72
N TYR A 214 -15.77 -14.95 6.63
CA TYR A 214 -15.89 -13.62 7.25
C TYR A 214 -15.78 -12.50 6.21
N LEU A 215 -14.75 -12.54 5.36
CA LEU A 215 -14.53 -11.57 4.30
C LEU A 215 -15.68 -11.56 3.30
N THR A 216 -16.16 -12.73 2.88
CA THR A 216 -17.31 -12.82 1.95
C THR A 216 -18.55 -12.15 2.52
N ARG A 217 -18.84 -12.39 3.81
CA ARG A 217 -19.95 -11.72 4.50
C ARG A 217 -19.75 -10.21 4.54
N MET A 218 -18.55 -9.77 4.88
CA MET A 218 -18.20 -8.36 4.95
C MET A 218 -18.30 -7.68 3.57
N LEU A 219 -17.83 -8.34 2.51
CA LEU A 219 -17.93 -7.85 1.14
C LEU A 219 -19.39 -7.69 0.70
N LYS A 220 -20.25 -8.66 0.98
CA LYS A 220 -21.69 -8.57 0.67
C LYS A 220 -22.35 -7.40 1.38
N ALA A 221 -22.09 -7.26 2.69
CA ALA A 221 -22.62 -6.16 3.48
C ALA A 221 -22.13 -4.79 2.96
N HIS A 222 -20.83 -4.66 2.69
CA HIS A 222 -20.21 -3.41 2.30
C HIS A 222 -20.58 -3.00 0.87
N PHE A 223 -20.49 -3.91 -0.10
CA PHE A 223 -20.66 -3.56 -1.52
C PHE A 223 -22.11 -3.71 -2.01
N LEU A 224 -22.83 -4.73 -1.58
CA LEU A 224 -24.14 -5.03 -2.14
C LEU A 224 -25.29 -4.56 -1.25
N GLU A 225 -25.32 -4.96 0.02
CA GLU A 225 -26.45 -4.65 0.91
C GLU A 225 -26.53 -3.15 1.20
N ARG A 226 -25.40 -2.52 1.53
CA ARG A 226 -25.29 -1.08 1.78
C ARG A 226 -25.76 -0.25 0.57
N HIS A 227 -25.51 -0.71 -0.64
CA HIS A 227 -25.79 0.00 -1.89
C HIS A 227 -26.94 -0.61 -2.71
N ALA A 228 -27.79 -1.40 -2.06
CA ALA A 228 -28.93 -2.06 -2.70
C ALA A 228 -29.86 -1.08 -3.44
N TYR A 229 -29.93 0.19 -2.96
CA TYR A 229 -30.77 1.24 -3.54
C TYR A 229 -30.38 1.60 -4.99
N VAL A 230 -29.11 1.38 -5.38
CA VAL A 230 -28.63 1.68 -6.74
C VAL A 230 -28.25 0.40 -7.51
N LEU A 231 -27.97 -0.71 -6.81
CA LEU A 231 -27.48 -1.93 -7.45
C LEU A 231 -28.58 -2.95 -7.78
N ARG A 232 -29.72 -2.90 -7.06
CA ARG A 232 -30.80 -3.86 -7.25
C ARG A 232 -31.31 -3.83 -8.69
N GLY A 233 -31.40 -5.00 -9.31
CA GLY A 233 -31.80 -5.17 -10.70
C GLY A 233 -30.66 -5.12 -11.73
N HIS A 234 -29.43 -4.77 -11.32
CA HIS A 234 -28.28 -4.84 -12.20
C HIS A 234 -27.62 -6.23 -12.18
N ALA A 235 -27.06 -6.64 -13.32
CA ALA A 235 -26.33 -7.90 -13.44
C ALA A 235 -25.20 -8.00 -12.41
N GLY A 236 -25.03 -9.17 -11.81
CA GLY A 236 -24.04 -9.44 -10.75
C GLY A 236 -24.53 -9.13 -9.33
N TYR A 237 -25.65 -8.40 -9.13
CA TYR A 237 -26.14 -8.07 -7.80
C TYR A 237 -26.72 -9.29 -7.07
N ALA A 238 -27.71 -9.96 -7.67
CA ALA A 238 -28.34 -11.14 -7.08
C ALA A 238 -27.37 -12.31 -6.93
N GLU A 239 -26.57 -12.54 -7.96
CA GLU A 239 -25.55 -13.57 -7.99
C GLU A 239 -24.48 -13.33 -6.92
N GLY A 240 -24.01 -12.08 -6.76
CA GLY A 240 -23.06 -11.69 -5.73
C GLY A 240 -23.56 -11.96 -4.30
N LEU A 241 -24.84 -11.72 -4.03
CA LEU A 241 -25.44 -12.02 -2.72
C LEU A 241 -25.43 -13.53 -2.38
N THR A 242 -25.44 -14.42 -3.37
CA THR A 242 -25.36 -15.87 -3.17
C THR A 242 -23.95 -16.42 -3.00
N SER A 243 -22.90 -15.59 -3.14
CA SER A 243 -21.51 -16.00 -3.02
C SER A 243 -21.19 -16.58 -1.65
N ARG A 244 -20.36 -17.62 -1.61
CA ARG A 244 -19.93 -18.33 -0.40
C ARG A 244 -18.46 -18.13 -0.10
N THR A 245 -17.66 -17.70 -1.10
CA THR A 245 -16.24 -17.42 -1.03
C THR A 245 -15.93 -16.04 -1.60
N VAL A 246 -14.75 -15.48 -1.26
CA VAL A 246 -14.26 -14.22 -1.83
C VAL A 246 -14.06 -14.35 -3.34
N GLU A 247 -13.58 -15.48 -3.81
CA GLU A 247 -13.40 -15.77 -5.23
C GLU A 247 -14.74 -15.72 -5.97
N GLU A 248 -15.76 -16.47 -5.51
CA GLU A 248 -17.10 -16.42 -6.10
C GLU A 248 -17.69 -15.00 -6.09
N PHE A 249 -17.43 -14.22 -5.02
CA PHE A 249 -17.93 -12.85 -4.94
C PHE A 249 -17.30 -11.97 -6.01
N GLN A 250 -16.00 -12.06 -6.19
CA GLN A 250 -15.28 -11.33 -7.24
C GLN A 250 -15.80 -11.67 -8.63
N ASP A 251 -15.91 -12.97 -8.91
CA ASP A 251 -16.34 -13.47 -10.21
C ASP A 251 -17.76 -13.05 -10.54
N ARG A 252 -18.69 -13.14 -9.58
CA ARG A 252 -20.09 -12.79 -9.80
C ARG A 252 -20.35 -11.29 -9.87
N CYS A 253 -19.51 -10.47 -9.25
CA CYS A 253 -19.64 -9.02 -9.26
C CYS A 253 -18.89 -8.34 -10.43
N HIS A 254 -18.27 -9.08 -11.36
CA HIS A 254 -17.55 -8.47 -12.49
C HIS A 254 -18.44 -7.51 -13.34
N PRO A 255 -19.76 -7.76 -13.56
CA PRO A 255 -20.57 -6.81 -14.32
C PRO A 255 -20.73 -5.46 -13.62
N LEU A 256 -20.78 -5.47 -12.28
CA LEU A 256 -20.83 -4.25 -11.47
C LEU A 256 -19.49 -3.49 -11.46
N ALA A 257 -18.40 -4.16 -11.81
CA ALA A 257 -17.12 -3.52 -12.06
C ALA A 257 -16.98 -3.00 -13.51
N GLY A 258 -17.98 -3.28 -14.36
CA GLY A 258 -18.06 -2.81 -15.75
C GLY A 258 -17.36 -3.72 -16.75
N PHE A 259 -17.17 -5.00 -16.43
CA PHE A 259 -16.56 -5.98 -17.33
C PHE A 259 -17.60 -6.94 -17.93
N ALA A 260 -17.39 -7.32 -19.19
CA ALA A 260 -18.28 -8.23 -19.90
C ALA A 260 -18.06 -9.69 -19.50
N SER A 261 -16.86 -10.03 -19.03
CA SER A 261 -16.52 -11.38 -18.60
C SER A 261 -15.64 -11.40 -17.36
N VAL A 262 -15.62 -12.52 -16.64
CA VAL A 262 -14.71 -12.80 -15.51
C VAL A 262 -13.25 -12.74 -15.98
N ALA A 263 -12.95 -13.23 -17.17
CA ALA A 263 -11.61 -13.22 -17.73
C ALA A 263 -11.09 -11.77 -17.94
N ASP A 264 -11.92 -10.89 -18.50
CA ASP A 264 -11.58 -9.48 -18.67
C ASP A 264 -11.36 -8.78 -17.32
N TYR A 265 -12.22 -9.09 -16.35
CA TYR A 265 -12.08 -8.56 -14.99
C TYR A 265 -10.75 -8.96 -14.35
N HIS A 266 -10.39 -10.25 -14.40
CA HIS A 266 -9.11 -10.74 -13.88
C HIS A 266 -7.93 -10.15 -14.63
N ALA A 267 -7.97 -10.10 -15.96
CA ALA A 267 -6.91 -9.51 -16.77
C ALA A 267 -6.68 -8.02 -16.43
N ALA A 268 -7.75 -7.27 -16.15
CA ALA A 268 -7.66 -5.86 -15.81
C ALA A 268 -7.27 -5.57 -14.36
N THR A 269 -7.56 -6.48 -13.42
CA THR A 269 -7.34 -6.25 -11.98
C THR A 269 -6.14 -7.00 -11.41
N ASN A 270 -5.60 -8.02 -12.12
CA ASN A 270 -4.43 -8.76 -11.65
C ASN A 270 -3.16 -7.90 -11.71
N PRO A 271 -2.56 -7.54 -10.56
CA PRO A 271 -1.36 -6.71 -10.54
C PRO A 271 -0.14 -7.41 -11.17
N MET A 272 -0.07 -8.74 -11.09
CA MET A 272 1.09 -9.48 -11.61
C MET A 272 1.16 -9.50 -13.13
N ALA A 273 0.05 -9.24 -13.83
CA ALA A 273 0.02 -9.14 -15.29
C ALA A 273 0.89 -8.00 -15.87
N VAL A 274 1.25 -7.01 -15.04
CA VAL A 274 2.00 -5.82 -15.45
C VAL A 274 3.16 -5.47 -14.52
N ALA A 275 3.37 -6.21 -13.45
CA ALA A 275 4.33 -5.87 -12.39
C ALA A 275 5.78 -5.72 -12.90
N GLU A 276 6.18 -6.43 -13.94
CA GLU A 276 7.50 -6.32 -14.59
C GLU A 276 7.80 -4.95 -15.18
N ARG A 277 6.75 -4.13 -15.42
CA ARG A 277 6.88 -2.77 -15.98
C ARG A 277 7.10 -1.71 -14.92
N ILE A 278 7.12 -2.04 -13.64
CA ILE A 278 7.37 -1.09 -12.55
C ILE A 278 8.78 -0.52 -12.69
N ARG A 279 8.91 0.82 -12.57
CA ARG A 279 10.15 1.57 -12.74
C ARG A 279 10.60 2.37 -11.51
N VAL A 280 9.83 2.31 -10.44
CA VAL A 280 10.14 3.02 -9.18
C VAL A 280 10.49 2.04 -8.06
N PRO A 281 11.24 2.47 -7.04
CA PRO A 281 11.54 1.64 -5.87
C PRO A 281 10.25 1.13 -5.23
N LEU A 282 10.19 -0.20 -4.98
CA LEU A 282 9.03 -0.88 -4.42
C LEU A 282 9.41 -1.74 -3.23
N LEU A 283 8.87 -1.43 -2.05
CA LEU A 283 8.89 -2.34 -0.90
C LEU A 283 7.62 -3.18 -0.89
N VAL A 284 7.77 -4.48 -0.78
CA VAL A 284 6.67 -5.42 -0.53
C VAL A 284 6.83 -6.01 0.87
N LEU A 285 5.79 -5.90 1.69
CA LEU A 285 5.81 -6.35 3.08
C LEU A 285 4.75 -7.43 3.32
N ASN A 286 5.18 -8.63 3.74
CA ASN A 286 4.30 -9.76 4.03
C ASN A 286 4.68 -10.45 5.35
N ALA A 287 3.73 -11.22 5.92
CA ALA A 287 3.95 -12.16 7.01
C ALA A 287 3.72 -13.60 6.53
N ALA A 288 4.59 -14.52 6.95
CA ALA A 288 4.48 -15.93 6.57
C ALA A 288 3.26 -16.63 7.23
N ASP A 289 2.73 -16.06 8.30
CA ASP A 289 1.56 -16.58 9.00
C ASP A 289 0.26 -15.85 8.64
N ASP A 290 0.26 -15.03 7.57
CA ASP A 290 -0.95 -14.34 7.08
C ASP A 290 -2.01 -15.35 6.62
N PRO A 291 -3.23 -15.34 7.19
CA PRO A 291 -4.28 -16.28 6.81
C PRO A 291 -5.12 -15.83 5.61
N VAL A 292 -4.89 -14.61 5.11
CA VAL A 292 -5.61 -14.01 3.98
C VAL A 292 -4.71 -14.00 2.73
N CYS A 293 -3.56 -13.33 2.82
CA CYS A 293 -2.54 -13.32 1.76
C CYS A 293 -1.46 -14.34 2.12
N VAL A 294 -1.76 -15.61 1.92
CA VAL A 294 -0.94 -16.74 2.38
C VAL A 294 0.47 -16.72 1.82
N VAL A 295 1.41 -17.33 2.55
CA VAL A 295 2.83 -17.30 2.20
C VAL A 295 3.16 -17.93 0.83
N GLU A 296 2.35 -18.87 0.38
CA GLU A 296 2.48 -19.50 -0.94
C GLU A 296 2.43 -18.46 -2.06
N ASN A 297 1.57 -17.43 -1.92
CA ASN A 297 1.50 -16.33 -2.89
C ASN A 297 2.81 -15.55 -2.95
N VAL A 298 3.46 -15.33 -1.80
CA VAL A 298 4.78 -14.66 -1.75
C VAL A 298 5.85 -15.51 -2.40
N LEU A 299 5.92 -16.80 -2.03
CA LEU A 299 6.99 -17.71 -2.47
C LEU A 299 6.94 -17.95 -3.98
N GLU A 300 5.75 -18.00 -4.58
CA GLU A 300 5.58 -18.12 -6.04
C GLU A 300 6.03 -16.87 -6.80
N HIS A 301 6.09 -15.70 -6.13
CA HIS A 301 6.41 -14.43 -6.77
C HIS A 301 7.73 -13.80 -6.26
N LEU A 302 8.60 -14.57 -5.61
CA LEU A 302 9.93 -14.07 -5.21
C LEU A 302 10.76 -13.58 -6.41
N GLY A 303 10.55 -14.15 -7.60
CA GLY A 303 11.19 -13.70 -8.84
C GLY A 303 10.86 -12.26 -9.25
N LEU A 304 9.91 -11.60 -8.60
CA LEU A 304 9.65 -10.17 -8.81
C LEU A 304 10.92 -9.32 -8.64
N VAL A 305 11.81 -9.69 -7.71
CA VAL A 305 13.06 -8.97 -7.45
C VAL A 305 14.08 -9.09 -8.58
N ASP A 306 13.90 -10.06 -9.48
CA ASP A 306 14.78 -10.26 -10.63
C ASP A 306 14.35 -9.40 -11.83
N VAL A 307 13.05 -9.09 -11.92
CA VAL A 307 12.47 -8.33 -13.04
C VAL A 307 12.23 -6.86 -12.71
N VAL A 308 11.98 -6.52 -11.44
CA VAL A 308 11.87 -5.14 -10.95
C VAL A 308 13.13 -4.80 -10.15
N ALA A 309 14.07 -4.09 -10.79
CA ALA A 309 15.43 -3.90 -10.27
C ALA A 309 15.49 -3.30 -8.85
N GLU A 310 14.62 -2.33 -8.57
CA GLU A 310 14.58 -1.61 -7.28
C GLU A 310 13.45 -2.13 -6.38
N SER A 311 13.16 -3.44 -6.43
CA SER A 311 12.18 -4.06 -5.54
C SER A 311 12.84 -4.80 -4.37
N LEU A 312 12.20 -4.71 -3.21
CA LEU A 312 12.59 -5.34 -1.96
C LEU A 312 11.37 -6.04 -1.36
N ILE A 313 11.43 -7.36 -1.19
CA ILE A 313 10.40 -8.14 -0.47
C ILE A 313 10.89 -8.40 0.95
N ALA A 314 10.16 -7.91 1.95
CA ALA A 314 10.39 -8.19 3.35
C ALA A 314 9.32 -9.16 3.86
N LEU A 315 9.75 -10.38 4.20
CA LEU A 315 8.89 -11.45 4.71
C LEU A 315 9.22 -11.74 6.16
N THR A 316 8.30 -11.40 7.07
CA THR A 316 8.40 -11.76 8.49
C THR A 316 7.87 -13.16 8.74
N SER A 317 8.40 -13.86 9.76
CA SER A 317 7.88 -15.17 10.16
C SER A 317 6.52 -15.08 10.86
N ARG A 318 6.21 -13.94 11.45
CA ARG A 318 4.98 -13.62 12.18
C ARG A 318 4.46 -12.25 11.75
N GLY A 319 3.18 -11.92 12.05
CA GLY A 319 2.60 -10.61 11.77
C GLY A 319 1.12 -10.66 11.44
N SER A 320 0.66 -11.70 10.76
CA SER A 320 -0.70 -11.83 10.24
C SER A 320 -1.04 -10.83 9.13
N HIS A 321 -2.31 -10.69 8.76
CA HIS A 321 -2.75 -9.79 7.70
C HIS A 321 -2.78 -8.34 8.17
N CYS A 322 -1.83 -7.52 7.74
CA CYS A 322 -1.74 -6.08 8.04
C CYS A 322 -1.60 -5.72 9.54
N ALA A 323 -1.35 -6.67 10.44
CA ALA A 323 -1.40 -6.43 11.88
C ALA A 323 -0.06 -5.97 12.48
N PHE A 324 1.02 -6.72 12.40
CA PHE A 324 2.40 -6.40 12.79
C PHE A 324 2.58 -5.59 14.11
N PHE A 325 1.81 -5.93 15.15
CA PHE A 325 1.93 -5.23 16.44
C PHE A 325 3.11 -5.72 17.25
N GLU A 326 3.89 -4.79 17.79
CA GLU A 326 5.01 -5.01 18.70
C GLU A 326 4.90 -4.13 19.94
N GLY A 327 5.71 -4.46 20.96
CA GLY A 327 5.66 -3.78 22.27
C GLY A 327 4.69 -4.43 23.24
N THR A 328 4.89 -4.17 24.55
CA THR A 328 4.18 -4.92 25.61
C THR A 328 2.96 -4.16 26.14
N ARG A 329 3.14 -2.90 26.56
CA ARG A 329 2.10 -2.11 27.24
C ARG A 329 1.26 -1.26 26.28
N ARG A 330 1.90 -0.73 25.25
CA ARG A 330 1.28 0.10 24.20
C ARG A 330 1.73 -0.41 22.85
N PRO A 331 1.06 -1.44 22.32
CA PRO A 331 1.44 -2.01 21.03
C PRO A 331 1.41 -0.97 19.92
N GLY A 332 2.55 -0.83 19.21
CA GLY A 332 2.69 -0.03 18.01
C GLY A 332 2.76 -0.92 16.77
N SER A 333 2.56 -0.36 15.58
CA SER A 333 2.73 -1.09 14.33
C SER A 333 4.19 -1.04 13.87
N TRP A 334 4.85 -2.19 13.85
CA TRP A 334 6.17 -2.34 13.25
C TRP A 334 6.12 -2.03 11.74
N ALA A 335 5.06 -2.46 11.05
CA ALA A 335 4.89 -2.19 9.63
C ALA A 335 4.83 -0.69 9.32
N HIS A 336 4.09 0.10 10.11
CA HIS A 336 4.03 1.55 9.91
C HIS A 336 5.40 2.22 10.09
N ARG A 337 6.21 1.72 11.05
CA ARG A 337 7.59 2.21 11.24
C ARG A 337 8.49 1.82 10.06
N VAL A 338 8.39 0.59 9.55
CA VAL A 338 9.12 0.16 8.34
C VAL A 338 8.73 1.04 7.15
N ILE A 339 7.43 1.25 6.93
CA ILE A 339 6.91 2.10 5.86
C ILE A 339 7.53 3.50 5.95
N ALA A 340 7.46 4.13 7.12
CA ALA A 340 8.00 5.48 7.31
C ALA A 340 9.52 5.54 7.08
N GLN A 341 10.29 4.59 7.63
CA GLN A 341 11.74 4.56 7.47
C GLN A 341 12.16 4.30 6.01
N TYR A 342 11.47 3.37 5.33
CA TYR A 342 11.74 3.09 3.92
C TYR A 342 11.48 4.32 3.04
N LEU A 343 10.34 4.98 3.20
CA LEU A 343 10.01 6.18 2.42
C LEU A 343 11.03 7.30 2.67
N ARG A 344 11.43 7.52 3.93
CA ARG A 344 12.45 8.50 4.28
C ARG A 344 13.81 8.15 3.64
N ALA A 345 14.23 6.89 3.76
CA ALA A 345 15.51 6.45 3.22
C ALA A 345 15.58 6.58 1.68
N VAL A 346 14.47 6.28 0.98
CA VAL A 346 14.41 6.47 -0.47
C VAL A 346 14.43 7.97 -0.83
N ASP A 347 13.67 8.80 -0.12
CA ASP A 347 13.64 10.25 -0.35
C ASP A 347 15.04 10.86 -0.16
N ASP A 348 15.74 10.49 0.91
CA ASP A 348 17.09 10.97 1.21
C ASP A 348 18.13 10.48 0.19
N ALA A 349 18.00 9.24 -0.29
CA ALA A 349 18.92 8.66 -1.29
C ALA A 349 18.73 9.25 -2.70
N LEU A 350 17.49 9.64 -3.04
CA LEU A 350 17.17 10.22 -4.36
C LEU A 350 17.32 11.74 -4.41
N ARG A 351 17.48 12.42 -3.26
CA ARG A 351 17.74 13.86 -3.25
C ARG A 351 19.13 14.16 -3.81
N PRO A 352 19.28 15.21 -4.66
CA PRO A 352 20.58 15.64 -5.11
C PRO A 352 21.44 16.01 -3.90
N ARG A 353 22.57 15.31 -3.71
CA ARG A 353 23.55 15.70 -2.69
C ARG A 353 24.10 17.09 -3.05
N PRO A 354 24.15 18.05 -2.10
CA PRO A 354 24.81 19.32 -2.37
C PRO A 354 26.25 19.03 -2.81
N ARG A 355 26.64 19.55 -3.98
CA ARG A 355 28.04 19.48 -4.41
C ARG A 355 28.87 20.13 -3.30
N THR A 356 29.66 19.33 -2.61
CA THR A 356 30.72 19.88 -1.74
C THR A 356 31.60 20.71 -2.66
N SER A 357 31.52 22.06 -2.54
CA SER A 357 32.45 22.97 -3.17
C SER A 357 33.83 22.56 -2.71
N GLY A 358 34.65 22.04 -3.65
CA GLY A 358 36.03 21.67 -3.38
C GLY A 358 36.71 22.86 -2.71
N ARG A 359 37.45 22.59 -1.63
CA ARG A 359 38.41 23.55 -1.07
C ARG A 359 39.27 24.09 -2.20
N PRO A 360 39.47 25.40 -2.29
CA PRO A 360 40.49 25.93 -3.19
C PRO A 360 41.84 25.33 -2.78
N GLU A 361 42.53 24.67 -3.71
CA GLU A 361 43.94 24.34 -3.52
C GLU A 361 44.69 25.65 -3.24
N GLU A 362 45.27 25.75 -2.04
CA GLU A 362 46.25 26.76 -1.69
C GLU A 362 47.41 26.66 -2.70
N ARG A 363 47.50 27.59 -3.62
CA ARG A 363 48.68 27.82 -4.47
C ARG A 363 49.84 28.14 -3.54
N ALA A 364 50.73 27.15 -3.35
CA ALA A 364 52.06 27.38 -2.74
C ALA A 364 52.78 28.48 -3.56
N ALA A 365 52.98 29.62 -2.91
CA ALA A 365 53.79 30.70 -3.43
C ALA A 365 55.25 30.24 -3.45
N ALA A 366 55.81 30.04 -4.64
CA ALA A 366 57.22 29.86 -4.85
C ALA A 366 57.93 31.16 -4.46
N GLY A 367 58.68 31.06 -3.37
CA GLY A 367 59.58 32.14 -2.96
C GLY A 367 60.75 32.27 -3.93
N THR A 368 60.89 33.42 -4.54
CA THR A 368 62.10 33.85 -5.26
C THR A 368 63.13 34.37 -4.24
N HIS A 369 64.30 33.74 -4.21
CA HIS A 369 65.51 34.31 -3.62
C HIS A 369 66.08 35.35 -4.54
N PRO A 370 66.58 36.50 -4.05
CA PRO A 370 67.50 37.31 -4.76
C PRO A 370 68.94 36.98 -4.32
N SER A 371 69.80 36.71 -5.30
CA SER A 371 71.23 36.66 -5.17
C SER A 371 71.78 38.09 -5.09
N THR A 372 72.59 38.35 -4.11
CA THR A 372 73.95 38.95 -4.10
C THR A 372 74.42 39.10 -2.70
#